data_4e9fe991a3c15a5738f03a956189bf74
#
_entry.id   4e9fe991a3c15a5738f03a956189bf74
#
_cell.length_a   1.000
_cell.length_b   1.000
_cell.length_c   1.000
_cell.angle_alpha   90.00
_cell.angle_beta   90.00
_cell.angle_gamma   90.00
#
_symmetry.space_group_name_H-M   'P 1'
#
loop_
_entity.id
_entity.type
_entity.pdbx_description
1 polymer ?
#
loop_
_entity_poly.entity_id
_entity_poly.type
_entity_poly.pdbx_seq_one_letter_code
_entity_poly.pdbx_strand_id
1 'polypeptide(L)'
;MNERVLNDPLQALWQSTRELHGRFNVQPTIYVQIPLILEETAEAIKAGLFESRQAVVGEIADVIVVTLGLAMALGIPYEDVIAGIHETIRKNDGKTTDTHYLNPANKIARKT
;
A
#
# COMPACT_ATOMS: atom_id res chain seq x y z
N MET A 1 -16.83 -6.58 -14.33
CA MET A 1 -16.31 -6.36 -12.97
C MET A 1 -17.33 -6.88 -11.98
N ASN A 2 -16.92 -7.68 -11.01
CA ASN A 2 -17.87 -8.23 -10.05
C ASN A 2 -18.18 -7.22 -8.91
N GLU A 3 -19.28 -7.47 -8.22
CA GLU A 3 -19.78 -6.57 -7.18
C GLU A 3 -18.76 -6.35 -6.06
N ARG A 4 -18.02 -7.40 -5.68
CA ARG A 4 -16.99 -7.33 -4.64
C ARG A 4 -15.92 -6.29 -4.98
N VAL A 5 -15.46 -6.25 -6.22
CA VAL A 5 -14.45 -5.29 -6.68
C VAL A 5 -14.98 -3.88 -6.65
N LEU A 6 -16.26 -3.67 -7.06
CA LEU A 6 -16.88 -2.35 -7.06
C LEU A 6 -17.09 -1.79 -5.66
N ASN A 7 -17.49 -2.65 -4.69
CA ASN A 7 -17.83 -2.19 -3.34
C ASN A 7 -16.65 -2.08 -2.39
N ASP A 8 -15.63 -2.94 -2.55
CA ASP A 8 -14.43 -2.92 -1.71
C ASP A 8 -13.24 -3.46 -2.49
N PRO A 9 -12.63 -2.62 -3.32
CA PRO A 9 -11.52 -3.07 -4.16
C PRO A 9 -10.30 -3.50 -3.35
N LEU A 10 -10.06 -2.91 -2.18
CA LEU A 10 -8.91 -3.32 -1.35
C LEU A 10 -9.13 -4.72 -0.76
N GLN A 11 -10.33 -5.02 -0.29
CA GLN A 11 -10.65 -6.36 0.21
C GLN A 11 -10.58 -7.39 -0.92
N ALA A 12 -11.07 -7.05 -2.10
CA ALA A 12 -10.98 -7.92 -3.26
C ALA A 12 -9.51 -8.19 -3.63
N LEU A 13 -8.66 -7.17 -3.56
CA LEU A 13 -7.24 -7.32 -3.82
C LEU A 13 -6.55 -8.19 -2.76
N TRP A 14 -6.88 -8.00 -1.49
CA TRP A 14 -6.39 -8.84 -0.40
C TRP A 14 -6.70 -10.31 -0.66
N GLN A 15 -7.96 -10.61 -0.97
CA GLN A 15 -8.39 -11.97 -1.21
C GLN A 15 -7.74 -12.56 -2.47
N SER A 16 -7.66 -11.78 -3.55
CA SER A 16 -6.98 -12.18 -4.78
C SER A 16 -5.52 -12.54 -4.53
N THR A 17 -4.83 -11.75 -3.72
CA THR A 17 -3.44 -11.99 -3.36
C THR A 17 -3.28 -13.29 -2.56
N ARG A 18 -4.17 -13.53 -1.61
CA ARG A 18 -4.17 -14.79 -0.85
C ARG A 18 -4.41 -16.00 -1.74
N GLU A 19 -5.34 -15.88 -2.68
CA GLU A 19 -5.64 -16.96 -3.63
C GLU A 19 -4.43 -17.23 -4.54
N LEU A 20 -3.75 -16.17 -4.99
CA LEU A 20 -2.53 -16.29 -5.78
C LEU A 20 -1.44 -17.03 -5.00
N HIS A 21 -1.21 -16.64 -3.75
CA HIS A 21 -0.24 -17.33 -2.89
C HIS A 21 -0.58 -18.81 -2.75
N GLY A 22 -1.86 -19.14 -2.57
CA GLY A 22 -2.31 -20.54 -2.46
C GLY A 22 -2.05 -21.34 -3.73
N ARG A 23 -2.31 -20.73 -4.91
CA ARG A 23 -2.08 -21.44 -6.18
C ARG A 23 -0.64 -21.82 -6.41
N PHE A 24 0.29 -20.98 -5.95
CA PHE A 24 1.72 -21.19 -6.17
C PHE A 24 2.45 -21.69 -4.92
N ASN A 25 1.71 -22.06 -3.87
CA ASN A 25 2.28 -22.51 -2.59
C ASN A 25 3.27 -21.51 -1.99
N VAL A 26 2.96 -20.22 -2.13
CA VAL A 26 3.79 -19.17 -1.55
C VAL A 26 3.42 -19.00 -0.08
N GLN A 27 4.45 -19.06 0.79
CA GLN A 27 4.32 -18.74 2.21
C GLN A 27 4.95 -17.37 2.43
N PRO A 28 4.15 -16.30 2.56
CA PRO A 28 4.73 -14.97 2.74
C PRO A 28 5.49 -14.90 4.07
N THR A 29 6.72 -14.41 4.00
CA THR A 29 7.57 -14.15 5.17
C THR A 29 8.17 -12.76 5.03
N ILE A 30 8.65 -12.19 6.13
CA ILE A 30 9.35 -10.90 6.09
C ILE A 30 10.52 -10.96 5.11
N TYR A 31 11.29 -12.06 5.12
CA TYR A 31 12.47 -12.20 4.28
C TYR A 31 12.15 -12.24 2.79
N VAL A 32 10.97 -12.73 2.43
CA VAL A 32 10.48 -12.71 1.05
C VAL A 32 9.87 -11.35 0.70
N GLN A 33 9.12 -10.75 1.62
CA GLN A 33 8.38 -9.52 1.34
C GLN A 33 9.26 -8.28 1.25
N ILE A 34 10.32 -8.18 2.06
CA ILE A 34 11.20 -6.99 2.03
C ILE A 34 11.82 -6.77 0.65
N PRO A 35 12.46 -7.76 0.02
CA PRO A 35 12.98 -7.57 -1.34
C PRO A 35 11.91 -7.24 -2.37
N LEU A 36 10.73 -7.85 -2.25
CA LEU A 36 9.61 -7.58 -3.17
C LEU A 36 9.12 -6.14 -3.05
N ILE A 37 9.00 -5.62 -1.83
CA ILE A 37 8.59 -4.24 -1.59
C ILE A 37 9.62 -3.28 -2.19
N LEU A 38 10.90 -3.53 -1.98
CA LEU A 38 11.96 -2.71 -2.53
C LEU A 38 11.95 -2.74 -4.07
N GLU A 39 11.79 -3.92 -4.65
CA GLU A 39 11.73 -4.09 -6.10
C GLU A 39 10.55 -3.35 -6.71
N GLU A 40 9.34 -3.55 -6.19
CA GLU A 40 8.13 -2.91 -6.72
C GLU A 40 8.16 -1.40 -6.52
N THR A 41 8.72 -0.92 -5.41
CA THR A 41 8.89 0.51 -5.17
C THR A 41 9.84 1.12 -6.20
N ALA A 42 10.97 0.46 -6.48
CA ALA A 42 11.90 0.90 -7.50
C ALA A 42 11.26 0.92 -8.90
N GLU A 43 10.46 -0.10 -9.23
CA GLU A 43 9.74 -0.16 -10.52
C GLU A 43 8.72 0.98 -10.62
N ALA A 44 8.02 1.32 -9.53
CA ALA A 44 7.07 2.43 -9.51
C ALA A 44 7.78 3.77 -9.76
N ILE A 45 8.93 3.97 -9.14
CA ILE A 45 9.75 5.18 -9.34
C ILE A 45 10.21 5.27 -10.79
N LYS A 46 10.73 4.17 -11.34
CA LYS A 46 11.18 4.11 -12.73
C LYS A 46 10.03 4.41 -13.69
N ALA A 47 8.87 3.83 -13.45
CA ALA A 47 7.69 4.09 -14.27
C ALA A 47 7.29 5.56 -14.24
N GLY A 48 7.31 6.17 -13.05
CA GLY A 48 6.98 7.58 -12.88
C GLY A 48 7.94 8.54 -13.59
N LEU A 49 9.21 8.13 -13.72
CA LEU A 49 10.23 8.97 -14.37
C LEU A 49 10.29 8.77 -15.89
N PHE A 50 10.03 7.55 -16.39
CA PHE A 50 10.38 7.19 -17.75
C PHE A 50 9.29 6.51 -18.56
N GLU A 51 8.17 6.14 -17.95
CA GLU A 51 7.19 5.30 -18.62
C GLU A 51 5.82 5.99 -18.73
N SER A 52 4.85 5.29 -19.28
CA SER A 52 3.51 5.82 -19.48
C SER A 52 2.72 5.93 -18.17
N ARG A 53 1.70 6.77 -18.19
CA ARG A 53 0.76 6.90 -17.09
C ARG A 53 0.14 5.55 -16.70
N GLN A 54 -0.20 4.73 -17.68
CA GLN A 54 -0.80 3.42 -17.44
C GLN A 54 0.19 2.49 -16.72
N ALA A 55 1.47 2.54 -17.09
CA ALA A 55 2.50 1.77 -16.41
C ALA A 55 2.63 2.20 -14.93
N VAL A 56 2.59 3.50 -14.66
CA VAL A 56 2.65 4.02 -13.27
C VAL A 56 1.50 3.48 -12.43
N VAL A 57 0.28 3.49 -12.97
CA VAL A 57 -0.91 2.99 -12.27
C VAL A 57 -0.74 1.51 -11.92
N GLY A 58 -0.23 0.71 -12.86
CA GLY A 58 0.02 -0.71 -12.62
C GLY A 58 1.06 -0.93 -11.52
N GLU A 59 2.14 -0.15 -11.54
CA GLU A 59 3.19 -0.27 -10.53
C GLU A 59 2.74 0.18 -9.14
N ILE A 60 1.88 1.20 -9.05
CA ILE A 60 1.27 1.59 -7.77
C ILE A 60 0.46 0.42 -7.20
N ALA A 61 -0.34 -0.23 -8.03
CA ALA A 61 -1.12 -1.39 -7.60
C ALA A 61 -0.21 -2.53 -7.11
N ASP A 62 0.91 -2.78 -7.80
CA ASP A 62 1.86 -3.81 -7.41
C ASP A 62 2.53 -3.50 -6.06
N VAL A 63 2.83 -2.23 -5.78
CA VAL A 63 3.34 -1.81 -4.46
C VAL A 63 2.30 -2.10 -3.37
N ILE A 64 1.04 -1.83 -3.63
CA ILE A 64 -0.03 -2.13 -2.68
C ILE A 64 -0.08 -3.64 -2.41
N VAL A 65 -0.03 -4.47 -3.46
CA VAL A 65 -0.07 -5.93 -3.32
C VAL A 65 1.05 -6.46 -2.43
N VAL A 66 2.29 -6.06 -2.68
CA VAL A 66 3.43 -6.57 -1.87
C VAL A 66 3.40 -6.04 -0.45
N THR A 67 2.83 -4.85 -0.23
CA THR A 67 2.66 -4.31 1.12
C THR A 67 1.57 -5.08 1.89
N LEU A 68 0.48 -5.45 1.23
CA LEU A 68 -0.52 -6.34 1.83
C LEU A 68 0.11 -7.71 2.16
N GLY A 69 1.02 -8.21 1.32
CA GLY A 69 1.77 -9.42 1.59
C GLY A 69 2.60 -9.34 2.87
N LEU A 70 3.11 -8.16 3.21
CA LEU A 70 3.81 -7.96 4.48
C LEU A 70 2.88 -8.18 5.68
N ALA A 71 1.66 -7.65 5.62
CA ALA A 71 0.68 -7.88 6.67
C ALA A 71 0.38 -9.38 6.79
N MET A 72 0.23 -10.08 5.67
CA MET A 72 0.01 -11.53 5.67
C MET A 72 1.19 -12.28 6.29
N ALA A 73 2.41 -11.87 5.97
CA ALA A 73 3.63 -12.47 6.53
C ALA A 73 3.70 -12.35 8.06
N LEU A 74 3.15 -11.28 8.60
CA LEU A 74 3.15 -11.00 10.05
C LEU A 74 1.89 -11.52 10.75
N GLY A 75 0.98 -12.18 10.03
CA GLY A 75 -0.26 -12.67 10.61
C GLY A 75 -1.26 -11.57 10.96
N ILE A 76 -1.12 -10.40 10.35
CA ILE A 76 -2.02 -9.27 10.59
C ILE A 76 -3.29 -9.47 9.75
N PRO A 77 -4.48 -9.50 10.36
CA PRO A 77 -5.70 -9.68 9.60
C PRO A 77 -6.09 -8.42 8.82
N TYR A 78 -6.90 -8.60 7.79
CA TYR A 78 -7.36 -7.50 6.93
C TYR A 78 -8.04 -6.39 7.74
N GLU A 79 -8.83 -6.73 8.74
CA GLU A 79 -9.56 -5.78 9.57
C GLU A 79 -8.61 -4.81 10.29
N ASP A 80 -7.43 -5.28 10.70
CA ASP A 80 -6.43 -4.44 11.35
C ASP A 80 -5.78 -3.48 10.36
N VAL A 81 -5.57 -3.92 9.12
CA VAL A 81 -5.07 -3.03 8.06
C VAL A 81 -6.09 -1.92 7.79
N ILE A 82 -7.36 -2.25 7.73
CA ILE A 82 -8.44 -1.26 7.51
C ILE A 82 -8.49 -0.28 8.69
N ALA A 83 -8.37 -0.77 9.92
CA ALA A 83 -8.33 0.11 11.10
C ALA A 83 -7.15 1.09 11.02
N GLY A 84 -6.00 0.61 10.56
CA GLY A 84 -4.82 1.45 10.35
C GLY A 84 -5.05 2.51 9.29
N ILE A 85 -5.74 2.17 8.21
CA ILE A 85 -6.10 3.13 7.15
C ILE A 85 -7.03 4.21 7.71
N HIS A 86 -8.08 3.83 8.45
CA HIS A 86 -8.97 4.79 9.09
C HIS A 86 -8.24 5.73 10.04
N GLU A 87 -7.31 5.20 10.85
CA GLU A 87 -6.51 6.02 11.74
C GLU A 87 -5.62 7.00 10.98
N THR A 88 -5.04 6.56 9.87
CA THR A 88 -4.22 7.43 9.01
C THR A 88 -5.05 8.56 8.41
N ILE A 89 -6.26 8.25 7.96
CA ILE A 89 -7.20 9.27 7.45
C ILE A 89 -7.51 10.29 8.54
N ARG A 90 -7.82 9.82 9.74
CA ARG A 90 -8.09 10.70 10.89
C ARG A 90 -6.91 11.63 11.18
N LYS A 91 -5.70 11.08 11.18
CA LYS A 91 -4.49 11.88 11.40
C LYS A 91 -4.28 12.92 10.31
N ASN A 92 -4.47 12.53 9.05
CA ASN A 92 -4.30 13.46 7.94
C ASN A 92 -5.33 14.59 7.99
N ASP A 93 -6.58 14.25 8.25
CA ASP A 93 -7.66 15.22 8.34
C ASP A 93 -7.48 16.19 9.51
N GLY A 94 -6.79 15.74 10.56
CA GLY A 94 -6.50 16.57 11.74
C GLY A 94 -5.30 17.50 11.58
N LYS A 95 -4.51 17.35 10.51
CA LYS A 95 -3.38 18.24 10.25
C LYS A 95 -3.85 19.48 9.51
N THR A 96 -3.74 20.64 10.17
CA THR A 96 -4.17 21.91 9.59
C THR A 96 -3.00 22.89 9.58
N THR A 97 -3.18 24.01 8.91
CA THR A 97 -2.16 25.09 8.90
C THR A 97 -1.98 25.75 10.27
N ASP A 98 -2.91 25.52 11.20
CA ASP A 98 -2.76 26.00 12.58
C ASP A 98 -1.81 25.14 13.38
N THR A 99 -1.73 23.84 13.10
CA THR A 99 -0.96 22.86 13.88
C THR A 99 0.29 22.37 13.15
N HIS A 100 0.34 22.51 11.84
CA HIS A 100 1.41 21.96 10.99
C HIS A 100 1.89 23.01 9.98
N TYR A 101 3.07 22.77 9.42
CA TYR A 101 3.64 23.62 8.37
C TYR A 101 4.47 22.77 7.40
N LEU A 102 4.70 23.31 6.21
CA LEU A 102 5.57 22.66 5.23
C LEU A 102 7.01 23.06 5.52
N ASN A 103 7.86 22.11 5.90
CA ASN A 103 9.25 22.40 6.24
C ASN A 103 10.14 22.49 4.98
N PRO A 104 11.43 22.93 5.12
CA PRO A 104 12.32 23.05 3.96
C PRO A 104 12.60 21.73 3.24
N ALA A 105 12.42 20.59 3.90
CA ALA A 105 12.54 19.27 3.25
C ALA A 105 11.26 18.85 2.50
N ASN A 106 10.31 19.77 2.37
CA ASN A 106 9.01 19.58 1.71
C ASN A 106 8.14 18.53 2.42
N LYS A 107 8.26 18.47 3.73
CA LYS A 107 7.43 17.59 4.58
C LYS A 107 6.52 18.41 5.47
N ILE A 108 5.33 17.89 5.71
CA ILE A 108 4.39 18.48 6.66
C ILE A 108 4.84 18.10 8.06
N ALA A 109 5.23 19.09 8.84
CA ALA A 109 5.79 18.93 10.17
C ALA A 109 4.92 19.64 11.21
N ARG A 110 4.93 19.14 12.45
CA ARG A 110 4.17 19.74 13.53
C ARG A 110 4.84 21.04 13.99
N LYS A 111 4.04 22.08 14.22
CA LYS A 111 4.51 23.31 14.86
C LYS A 111 4.84 23.05 16.33
N THR A 112 5.90 23.65 16.78
CA THR A 112 6.32 23.56 18.19
C THR A 112 5.70 24.66 19.04
#